data_d6cfb844681ee5f0619d3fb2d8afd60c
#
_entry.id   d6cfb844681ee5f0619d3fb2d8afd60c
#
_cell.length_a   1.000
_cell.length_b   1.000
_cell.length_c   1.000
_cell.angle_alpha   90.00
_cell.angle_beta   90.00
_cell.angle_gamma   90.00
#
_symmetry.space_group_name_H-M   'P 1'
#
loop_
_entity.id
_entity.type
_entity.pdbx_description
1 polymer ?
#
loop_
_entity_poly.entity_id
_entity_poly.type
_entity_poly.pdbx_seq_one_letter_code
_entity_poly.pdbx_strand_id
1 'polypeptide(L)'
;MRHAEAGWHLNIDDHERPLSSLGIRDAERVGLWLKENKYIPDEVLSSTSIRTKETFYCLSLECVPNFKKSLYLAEANEMKSTLQTLLSNAVFLLGHNPGINELACDLLDHNEEHRNLVDFPPSSALIIDFEIDQWTELKSNCGKLIDFITPGKFQIN
;
A
#
# COMPACT_ATOMS: atom_id res chain seq x y z
N MET A 1 0.73 -0.68 -0.30
CA MET A 1 1.11 0.76 -0.42
C MET A 1 0.77 1.52 0.85
N ARG A 2 1.62 2.45 1.29
CA ARG A 2 1.29 3.44 2.31
C ARG A 2 0.54 4.61 1.67
N HIS A 3 -0.46 5.19 2.35
CA HIS A 3 -1.15 6.40 1.90
C HIS A 3 -0.15 7.54 1.57
N ALA A 4 -0.55 8.43 0.69
CA ALA A 4 0.22 9.61 0.31
C ALA A 4 0.31 10.63 1.46
N GLU A 5 1.21 11.60 1.34
CA GLU A 5 1.43 12.59 2.39
C GLU A 5 0.13 13.34 2.71
N ALA A 6 -0.23 13.35 4.00
CA ALA A 6 -1.39 14.06 4.51
C ALA A 6 -0.97 15.38 5.16
N GLY A 7 -1.77 16.43 4.93
CA GLY A 7 -1.58 17.73 5.57
C GLY A 7 -1.78 17.65 7.09
N TRP A 8 -1.04 18.46 7.84
CA TRP A 8 -1.25 18.67 9.26
C TRP A 8 -2.15 19.89 9.44
N HIS A 9 -3.40 19.64 9.80
CA HIS A 9 -4.34 20.71 10.13
C HIS A 9 -4.65 20.64 11.61
N LEU A 10 -4.45 21.76 12.33
CA LEU A 10 -4.83 21.88 13.72
C LEU A 10 -6.37 21.77 13.82
N ASN A 11 -6.86 21.00 14.80
CA ASN A 11 -8.27 20.77 15.09
C ASN A 11 -9.08 19.91 14.10
N ILE A 12 -8.41 18.99 13.39
CA ILE A 12 -9.08 17.96 12.59
C ILE A 12 -8.72 16.59 13.18
N ASP A 13 -9.71 15.69 13.30
CA ASP A 13 -9.47 14.32 13.73
C ASP A 13 -8.50 13.62 12.75
N ASP A 14 -7.61 12.77 13.26
CA ASP A 14 -6.61 12.09 12.43
C ASP A 14 -7.24 11.33 11.26
N HIS A 15 -8.38 10.71 11.46
CA HIS A 15 -9.10 9.98 10.41
C HIS A 15 -9.53 10.89 9.25
N GLU A 16 -9.86 12.16 9.53
CA GLU A 16 -10.41 13.14 8.58
C GLU A 16 -9.33 13.98 7.87
N ARG A 17 -8.04 13.75 8.17
CA ARG A 17 -6.94 14.51 7.56
C ARG A 17 -6.85 14.25 6.06
N PRO A 18 -6.94 15.30 5.20
CA PRO A 18 -6.80 15.18 3.76
C PRO A 18 -5.34 15.08 3.32
N LEU A 19 -5.12 14.75 2.06
CA LEU A 19 -3.79 14.82 1.46
C LEU A 19 -3.26 16.26 1.38
N SER A 20 -1.95 16.41 1.45
CA SER A 20 -1.26 17.63 1.04
C SER A 20 -1.21 17.73 -0.49
N SER A 21 -0.90 18.93 -1.01
CA SER A 21 -0.67 19.09 -2.46
C SER A 21 0.51 18.25 -2.97
N LEU A 22 1.51 17.97 -2.12
CA LEU A 22 2.60 17.05 -2.46
C LEU A 22 2.07 15.62 -2.52
N GLY A 23 1.27 15.20 -1.52
CA GLY A 23 0.69 13.86 -1.49
C GLY A 23 -0.18 13.56 -2.72
N ILE A 24 -0.98 14.52 -3.18
CA ILE A 24 -1.77 14.38 -4.42
C ILE A 24 -0.85 14.10 -5.61
N ARG A 25 0.15 14.96 -5.85
CA ARG A 25 1.09 14.79 -6.98
C ARG A 25 1.86 13.47 -6.92
N ASP A 26 2.29 13.05 -5.73
CA ASP A 26 3.04 11.82 -5.56
C ASP A 26 2.15 10.59 -5.79
N ALA A 27 0.89 10.61 -5.34
CA ALA A 27 -0.07 9.54 -5.61
C ALA A 27 -0.38 9.42 -7.12
N GLU A 28 -0.59 10.54 -7.83
CA GLU A 28 -0.80 10.54 -9.28
C GLU A 28 0.38 9.93 -10.03
N ARG A 29 1.62 10.26 -9.64
CA ARG A 29 2.83 9.69 -10.25
C ARG A 29 2.94 8.18 -10.00
N VAL A 30 2.65 7.73 -8.77
CA VAL A 30 2.64 6.29 -8.46
C VAL A 30 1.57 5.57 -9.27
N GLY A 31 0.38 6.18 -9.43
CA GLY A 31 -0.68 5.63 -10.26
C GLY A 31 -0.27 5.45 -11.73
N LEU A 32 0.39 6.44 -12.32
CA LEU A 32 0.95 6.34 -13.68
C LEU A 32 2.00 5.22 -13.76
N TRP A 33 2.92 5.16 -12.80
CA TRP A 33 3.94 4.12 -12.75
C TRP A 33 3.35 2.72 -12.63
N LEU A 34 2.33 2.51 -11.80
CA LEU A 34 1.62 1.23 -11.69
C LEU A 34 1.02 0.82 -13.04
N LYS A 35 0.39 1.75 -13.74
CA LYS A 35 -0.22 1.52 -15.05
C LYS A 35 0.82 1.19 -16.13
N GLU A 36 1.92 1.94 -16.20
CA GLU A 36 3.00 1.73 -17.17
C GLU A 36 3.68 0.37 -16.99
N ASN A 37 3.83 -0.08 -15.75
CA ASN A 37 4.42 -1.39 -15.41
C ASN A 37 3.38 -2.53 -15.39
N LYS A 38 2.11 -2.25 -15.71
CA LYS A 38 1.01 -3.23 -15.76
C LYS A 38 0.72 -3.90 -14.41
N TYR A 39 0.98 -3.23 -13.31
CA TYR A 39 0.59 -3.66 -11.98
C TYR A 39 -0.88 -3.31 -11.71
N ILE A 40 -1.79 -4.11 -12.29
CA ILE A 40 -3.23 -3.88 -12.24
C ILE A 40 -3.86 -4.86 -11.25
N PRO A 41 -4.46 -4.38 -10.15
CA PRO A 41 -5.12 -5.26 -9.20
C PRO A 41 -6.51 -5.71 -9.67
N ASP A 42 -6.89 -6.92 -9.27
CA ASP A 42 -8.27 -7.42 -9.40
C ASP A 42 -9.15 -6.90 -8.26
N GLU A 43 -8.56 -6.64 -7.10
CA GLU A 43 -9.24 -6.18 -5.89
C GLU A 43 -8.43 -5.10 -5.16
N VAL A 44 -9.12 -4.10 -4.63
CA VAL A 44 -8.51 -3.03 -3.81
C VAL A 44 -9.10 -3.05 -2.42
N LEU A 45 -8.25 -3.24 -1.42
CA LEU A 45 -8.55 -3.06 -0.01
C LEU A 45 -7.92 -1.77 0.49
N SER A 46 -8.71 -0.91 1.12
CA SER A 46 -8.23 0.36 1.66
C SER A 46 -8.83 0.68 3.01
N SER A 47 -8.06 1.38 3.83
CA SER A 47 -8.57 2.02 5.05
C SER A 47 -9.64 3.06 4.71
N THR A 48 -10.51 3.36 5.69
CA THR A 48 -11.60 4.35 5.55
C THR A 48 -11.17 5.80 5.78
N SER A 49 -9.93 6.09 6.17
CA SER A 49 -9.50 7.48 6.40
C SER A 49 -9.54 8.32 5.12
N ILE A 50 -9.72 9.64 5.27
CA ILE A 50 -9.77 10.54 4.11
C ILE A 50 -8.48 10.42 3.28
N ARG A 51 -7.29 10.43 3.90
CA ARG A 51 -6.02 10.33 3.19
C ARG A 51 -5.85 9.07 2.38
N THR A 52 -6.37 7.91 2.83
CA THR A 52 -6.31 6.67 2.03
C THR A 52 -7.31 6.70 0.88
N LYS A 53 -8.51 7.22 1.10
CA LYS A 53 -9.52 7.39 0.03
C LYS A 53 -9.01 8.33 -1.06
N GLU A 54 -8.49 9.51 -0.68
CA GLU A 54 -7.94 10.46 -1.64
C GLU A 54 -6.72 9.89 -2.37
N THR A 55 -5.83 9.16 -1.66
CA THR A 55 -4.72 8.44 -2.32
C THR A 55 -5.26 7.51 -3.40
N PHE A 56 -6.25 6.67 -3.08
CA PHE A 56 -6.85 5.75 -4.06
C PHE A 56 -7.38 6.48 -5.30
N TYR A 57 -8.13 7.57 -5.11
CA TYR A 57 -8.69 8.33 -6.24
C TYR A 57 -7.59 8.99 -7.09
N CYS A 58 -6.51 9.47 -6.48
CA CYS A 58 -5.36 10.02 -7.21
C CYS A 58 -4.58 8.95 -8.01
N LEU A 59 -4.55 7.70 -7.54
CA LEU A 59 -3.93 6.58 -8.28
C LEU A 59 -4.64 6.26 -9.60
N SER A 60 -5.92 6.64 -9.75
CA SER A 60 -6.73 6.39 -10.95
C SER A 60 -6.74 4.91 -11.38
N LEU A 61 -6.81 3.99 -10.41
CA LEU A 61 -6.94 2.56 -10.67
C LEU A 61 -8.36 2.23 -11.15
N GLU A 62 -8.47 1.42 -12.20
CA GLU A 62 -9.75 0.98 -12.78
C GLU A 62 -10.36 -0.19 -11.98
N CYS A 63 -10.59 0.00 -10.70
CA CYS A 63 -11.10 -1.01 -9.79
C CYS A 63 -11.99 -0.34 -8.73
N VAL A 64 -13.02 -1.05 -8.26
CA VAL A 64 -13.88 -0.55 -7.18
C VAL A 64 -13.20 -0.82 -5.83
N PRO A 65 -12.94 0.20 -5.01
CA PRO A 65 -12.26 0.00 -3.75
C PRO A 65 -13.20 -0.55 -2.68
N ASN A 66 -12.71 -1.51 -1.90
CA ASN A 66 -13.35 -2.01 -0.70
C ASN A 66 -12.76 -1.29 0.53
N PHE A 67 -13.45 -0.26 1.01
CA PHE A 67 -13.03 0.51 2.18
C PHE A 67 -13.43 -0.20 3.47
N LYS A 68 -12.43 -0.60 4.26
CA LYS A 68 -12.61 -1.32 5.54
C LYS A 68 -12.14 -0.49 6.73
N LYS A 69 -13.02 -0.28 7.70
CA LYS A 69 -12.67 0.42 8.95
C LYS A 69 -11.59 -0.35 9.74
N SER A 70 -11.58 -1.67 9.67
CA SER A 70 -10.58 -2.53 10.29
C SER A 70 -9.16 -2.31 9.75
N LEU A 71 -8.99 -1.69 8.59
CA LEU A 71 -7.68 -1.34 8.04
C LEU A 71 -7.16 0.03 8.50
N TYR A 72 -7.96 0.78 9.26
CA TYR A 72 -7.51 2.06 9.81
C TYR A 72 -6.52 1.83 10.95
N LEU A 73 -5.24 2.22 10.74
CA LEU A 73 -4.12 1.99 11.66
C LEU A 73 -3.97 0.51 12.06
N ALA A 74 -4.36 -0.41 11.18
CA ALA A 74 -4.30 -1.85 11.43
C ALA A 74 -2.86 -2.34 11.63
N GLU A 75 -2.70 -3.33 12.48
CA GLU A 75 -1.44 -4.07 12.66
C GLU A 75 -1.19 -5.04 11.49
N ALA A 76 0.06 -5.46 11.30
CA ALA A 76 0.45 -6.37 10.21
C ALA A 76 -0.36 -7.67 10.21
N ASN A 77 -0.59 -8.27 11.39
CA ASN A 77 -1.33 -9.53 11.51
C ASN A 77 -2.81 -9.40 11.13
N GLU A 78 -3.44 -8.26 11.42
CA GLU A 78 -4.84 -8.00 11.03
C GLU A 78 -4.96 -7.87 9.50
N MET A 79 -4.02 -7.16 8.88
CA MET A 79 -3.95 -7.05 7.42
C MET A 79 -3.67 -8.40 6.76
N LYS A 80 -2.71 -9.19 7.28
CA LYS A 80 -2.42 -10.54 6.78
C LYS A 80 -3.64 -11.45 6.87
N SER A 81 -4.34 -11.47 8.02
CA SER A 81 -5.57 -12.23 8.19
C SER A 81 -6.67 -11.79 7.21
N THR A 82 -6.75 -10.50 6.91
CA THR A 82 -7.69 -10.00 5.90
C THR A 82 -7.33 -10.50 4.51
N LEU A 83 -6.05 -10.46 4.12
CA LEU A 83 -5.58 -11.01 2.84
C LEU A 83 -5.91 -12.49 2.69
N GLN A 84 -5.76 -13.29 3.75
CA GLN A 84 -6.04 -14.73 3.75
C GLN A 84 -7.51 -15.09 3.48
N THR A 85 -8.43 -14.12 3.50
CA THR A 85 -9.85 -14.33 3.19
C THR A 85 -10.22 -14.07 1.73
N LEU A 86 -9.30 -13.63 0.90
CA LEU A 86 -9.57 -13.19 -0.46
C LEU A 86 -9.54 -14.34 -1.47
N LEU A 87 -10.18 -14.10 -2.61
CA LEU A 87 -10.25 -15.05 -3.73
C LEU A 87 -9.67 -14.48 -5.04
N SER A 88 -9.37 -13.19 -5.07
CA SER A 88 -8.76 -12.49 -6.21
C SER A 88 -7.28 -12.85 -6.35
N ASN A 89 -6.74 -12.82 -7.57
CA ASN A 89 -5.33 -13.17 -7.81
C ASN A 89 -4.39 -12.02 -7.47
N ALA A 90 -4.77 -10.78 -7.78
CA ALA A 90 -3.95 -9.60 -7.53
C ALA A 90 -4.68 -8.60 -6.63
N VAL A 91 -4.10 -8.30 -5.47
CA VAL A 91 -4.68 -7.43 -4.45
C VAL A 91 -3.83 -6.18 -4.25
N PHE A 92 -4.47 -5.03 -4.26
CA PHE A 92 -3.85 -3.77 -3.86
C PHE A 92 -4.31 -3.41 -2.45
N LEU A 93 -3.38 -3.41 -1.49
CA LEU A 93 -3.63 -3.04 -0.10
C LEU A 93 -3.11 -1.63 0.17
N LEU A 94 -3.99 -0.73 0.61
CA LEU A 94 -3.68 0.66 0.93
C LEU A 94 -3.93 0.94 2.42
N GLY A 95 -2.86 1.23 3.14
CA GLY A 95 -2.91 1.36 4.59
C GLY A 95 -1.95 2.40 5.16
N HIS A 96 -1.57 2.20 6.41
CA HIS A 96 -0.84 3.15 7.26
C HIS A 96 0.42 2.52 7.85
N ASN A 97 1.45 3.32 8.10
CA ASN A 97 2.54 2.93 8.99
C ASN A 97 2.07 3.01 10.47
N PRO A 98 2.65 2.19 11.36
CA PRO A 98 3.72 1.23 11.08
C PRO A 98 3.25 -0.06 10.40
N GLY A 99 1.97 -0.44 10.54
CA GLY A 99 1.46 -1.75 10.16
C GLY A 99 1.76 -2.17 8.72
N ILE A 100 1.64 -1.26 7.73
CA ILE A 100 1.90 -1.61 6.32
C ILE A 100 3.39 -1.93 6.07
N ASN A 101 4.30 -1.25 6.77
CA ASN A 101 5.72 -1.53 6.70
C ASN A 101 6.06 -2.86 7.40
N GLU A 102 5.49 -3.09 8.58
CA GLU A 102 5.65 -4.34 9.33
C GLU A 102 5.11 -5.53 8.52
N LEU A 103 3.96 -5.38 7.85
CA LEU A 103 3.42 -6.40 6.95
C LEU A 103 4.38 -6.68 5.77
N ALA A 104 4.93 -5.64 5.15
CA ALA A 104 5.88 -5.80 4.06
C ALA A 104 7.12 -6.58 4.51
N CYS A 105 7.67 -6.25 5.68
CA CYS A 105 8.82 -6.94 6.28
C CYS A 105 8.49 -8.40 6.67
N ASP A 106 7.27 -8.66 7.16
CA ASP A 106 6.85 -10.02 7.55
C ASP A 106 6.67 -10.93 6.33
N LEU A 107 6.15 -10.39 5.23
CA LEU A 107 5.84 -11.18 4.03
C LEU A 107 7.06 -11.48 3.16
N LEU A 108 8.02 -10.57 3.08
CA LEU A 108 9.19 -10.75 2.23
C LEU A 108 10.12 -11.84 2.76
N ASP A 109 10.75 -12.56 1.84
CA ASP A 109 11.82 -13.50 2.16
C ASP A 109 13.04 -12.79 2.82
N HIS A 110 13.85 -13.54 3.56
CA HIS A 110 15.00 -13.00 4.31
C HIS A 110 16.22 -12.68 3.45
N ASN A 111 16.05 -12.14 2.25
CA ASN A 111 17.18 -11.67 1.45
C ASN A 111 17.78 -10.37 2.03
N GLU A 112 19.11 -10.25 2.02
CA GLU A 112 19.82 -9.07 2.54
C GLU A 112 19.43 -7.77 1.82
N GLU A 113 18.99 -7.85 0.56
CA GLU A 113 18.52 -6.71 -0.24
C GLU A 113 17.26 -6.06 0.35
N HIS A 114 16.47 -6.80 1.13
CA HIS A 114 15.23 -6.32 1.72
C HIS A 114 15.43 -5.51 3.02
N ARG A 115 16.64 -5.53 3.59
CA ARG A 115 16.97 -4.73 4.80
C ARG A 115 16.90 -3.22 4.56
N ASN A 116 16.93 -2.78 3.30
CA ASN A 116 16.80 -1.36 2.92
C ASN A 116 15.34 -0.87 2.83
N LEU A 117 14.35 -1.73 3.07
CA LEU A 117 12.93 -1.34 3.19
C LEU A 117 12.59 -0.68 4.54
N VAL A 118 13.60 -0.35 5.34
CA VAL A 118 13.45 0.28 6.67
C VAL A 118 12.71 1.62 6.58
N ASP A 119 12.81 2.31 5.46
CA ASP A 119 12.09 3.55 5.23
C ASP A 119 10.97 3.34 4.19
N PHE A 120 9.73 3.31 4.66
CA PHE A 120 8.53 3.19 3.84
C PHE A 120 7.78 4.53 3.84
N PRO A 121 8.28 5.54 3.09
CA PRO A 121 7.72 6.89 3.10
C PRO A 121 6.28 6.93 2.57
N PRO A 122 5.51 8.02 2.81
CA PRO A 122 4.21 8.20 2.18
C PRO A 122 4.27 8.04 0.65
N SER A 123 3.22 7.54 0.05
CA SER A 123 3.14 7.17 -1.39
C SER A 123 4.06 6.03 -1.83
N SER A 124 4.77 5.33 -0.94
CA SER A 124 5.54 4.15 -1.35
C SER A 124 4.64 2.98 -1.66
N ALA A 125 4.93 2.30 -2.76
CA ALA A 125 4.28 1.05 -3.15
C ALA A 125 5.32 -0.06 -3.34
N LEU A 126 5.01 -1.24 -2.79
CA LEU A 126 5.79 -2.45 -2.87
C LEU A 126 5.00 -3.48 -3.65
N ILE A 127 5.65 -4.12 -4.61
CA ILE A 127 5.09 -5.20 -5.40
C ILE A 127 5.74 -6.50 -4.94
N ILE A 128 4.90 -7.42 -4.48
CA ILE A 128 5.33 -8.73 -3.97
C ILE A 128 4.62 -9.81 -4.78
N ASP A 129 5.36 -10.79 -5.22
CA ASP A 129 4.83 -12.02 -5.81
C ASP A 129 4.91 -13.18 -4.81
N PHE A 130 3.93 -14.08 -4.87
CA PHE A 130 3.81 -15.21 -3.97
C PHE A 130 3.60 -16.50 -4.76
N GLU A 131 4.42 -17.51 -4.52
CA GLU A 131 4.24 -18.87 -5.06
C GLU A 131 3.20 -19.64 -4.23
N ILE A 132 1.93 -19.19 -4.28
CA ILE A 132 0.78 -19.79 -3.59
C ILE A 132 -0.39 -19.93 -4.55
N ASP A 133 -1.22 -20.94 -4.37
CA ASP A 133 -2.45 -21.13 -5.16
C ASP A 133 -3.63 -20.35 -4.56
N GLN A 134 -3.63 -20.11 -3.25
CA GLN A 134 -4.68 -19.42 -2.51
C GLN A 134 -4.10 -18.53 -1.42
N TRP A 135 -4.76 -17.41 -1.14
CA TRP A 135 -4.36 -16.48 -0.07
C TRP A 135 -4.37 -17.13 1.32
N THR A 136 -5.13 -18.20 1.54
CA THR A 136 -5.10 -18.97 2.79
C THR A 136 -3.72 -19.58 3.09
N GLU A 137 -2.87 -19.74 2.09
CA GLU A 137 -1.49 -20.24 2.21
C GLU A 137 -0.48 -19.14 2.55
N LEU A 138 -0.91 -17.86 2.57
CA LEU A 138 -0.06 -16.72 2.87
C LEU A 138 0.56 -16.85 4.27
N LYS A 139 1.86 -16.85 4.34
CA LYS A 139 2.64 -16.95 5.58
C LYS A 139 3.81 -15.96 5.57
N SER A 140 4.48 -15.82 6.70
CA SER A 140 5.69 -15.02 6.80
C SER A 140 6.81 -15.55 5.90
N ASN A 141 7.63 -14.67 5.35
CA ASN A 141 8.82 -14.99 4.55
C ASN A 141 8.54 -15.81 3.29
N CYS A 142 7.35 -15.69 2.67
CA CYS A 142 7.00 -16.42 1.45
C CYS A 142 6.89 -15.53 0.20
N GLY A 143 7.04 -14.23 0.35
CA GLY A 143 6.91 -13.26 -0.74
C GLY A 143 8.24 -12.89 -1.36
N LYS A 144 8.25 -12.82 -2.69
CA LYS A 144 9.39 -12.35 -3.49
C LYS A 144 9.19 -10.88 -3.84
N LEU A 145 10.18 -10.04 -3.52
CA LEU A 145 10.18 -8.64 -3.96
C LEU A 145 10.29 -8.57 -5.49
N ILE A 146 9.32 -7.96 -6.13
CA ILE A 146 9.33 -7.69 -7.57
C ILE A 146 9.76 -6.26 -7.84
N ASP A 147 9.16 -5.29 -7.13
CA ASP A 147 9.49 -3.88 -7.32
C ASP A 147 9.17 -3.06 -6.07
N PHE A 148 9.85 -1.92 -5.91
CA PHE A 148 9.59 -0.97 -4.85
C PHE A 148 9.76 0.46 -5.37
N ILE A 149 8.67 1.22 -5.38
CA ILE A 149 8.65 2.61 -5.79
C ILE A 149 8.46 3.55 -4.59
N THR A 150 9.23 4.60 -4.55
CA THR A 150 9.07 5.72 -3.61
C THR A 150 8.96 7.02 -4.39
N PRO A 151 8.32 8.08 -3.86
CA PRO A 151 8.25 9.38 -4.55
C PRO A 151 9.61 9.96 -4.91
N GLY A 152 10.64 9.70 -4.12
CA GLY A 152 12.01 10.13 -4.40
C GLY A 152 12.58 9.62 -5.71
N LYS A 153 12.15 8.43 -6.16
CA LYS A 153 12.59 7.86 -7.45
C LYS A 153 12.09 8.65 -8.68
N PHE A 154 11.05 9.47 -8.54
CA PHE A 154 10.54 10.32 -9.62
C PHE A 154 11.23 11.69 -9.72
N GLN A 155 12.13 12.02 -8.80
CA GLN A 155 12.81 13.32 -8.75
C GLN A 155 14.15 13.35 -9.50
N ILE A 156 14.56 12.20 -10.09
CA ILE A 156 15.82 12.08 -10.82
C ILE A 156 15.53 12.23 -12.32
N ASN A 157 15.22 13.49 -12.74
CA ASN A 157 15.39 13.97 -14.12
C ASN A 157 15.47 15.50 -14.12
#